data_fcd020c2bf500fcc96ff7eb6d2409dec
#
_entry.id   fcd020c2bf500fcc96ff7eb6d2409dec
#
_cell.length_a   1.000
_cell.length_b   1.000
_cell.length_c   1.000
_cell.angle_alpha   90.00
_cell.angle_beta   90.00
_cell.angle_gamma   90.00
#
_symmetry.space_group_name_H-M   'P 1'
#
loop_
_entity.id
_entity.type
_entity.pdbx_description
1 polymer ?
#
loop_
_entity_poly.entity_id
_entity_poly.type
_entity_poly.pdbx_seq_one_letter_code
_entity_poly.pdbx_strand_id
1 'polypeptide(L)'
;MYLYSRITENDFIDAFLRSELRREQFSVPALWALHEHLSDLAEDIGEPIEFDMIAICCEWVEASLSELKDMYPDLLLEAWARRNEPSNVLTPEVGRFLDVLREHTQVVEVKHTNEPPTFLIREF
;
A
#
# COMPACT_ATOMS: atom_id res chain seq x y z
N MET A 1 -5.47 15.02 -15.43
CA MET A 1 -4.78 15.50 -14.22
C MET A 1 -3.67 14.54 -13.85
N TYR A 2 -2.50 15.04 -13.51
CA TYR A 2 -1.31 14.24 -13.24
C TYR A 2 -0.86 14.41 -11.81
N LEU A 3 -0.51 13.31 -11.13
CA LEU A 3 -0.04 13.32 -9.74
C LEU A 3 1.30 14.05 -9.58
N TYR A 4 2.22 13.84 -10.51
CA TYR A 4 3.60 14.31 -10.36
C TYR A 4 3.74 15.84 -10.35
N SER A 5 3.06 16.55 -11.21
CA SER A 5 3.29 17.98 -11.39
C SER A 5 2.06 18.87 -11.16
N ARG A 6 0.88 18.33 -11.01
CA ARG A 6 -0.35 19.11 -11.00
C ARG A 6 -1.28 18.88 -9.83
N ILE A 7 -1.05 17.83 -9.05
CA ILE A 7 -1.89 17.54 -7.89
C ILE A 7 -1.03 17.49 -6.64
N THR A 8 -1.39 18.28 -5.64
CA THR A 8 -0.73 18.27 -4.33
C THR A 8 -1.26 17.12 -3.49
N GLU A 9 -0.54 16.82 -2.38
CA GLU A 9 -1.02 15.83 -1.42
C GLU A 9 -2.41 16.18 -0.89
N ASN A 10 -2.65 17.44 -0.57
CA ASN A 10 -3.94 17.90 -0.08
C ASN A 10 -5.05 17.73 -1.12
N ASP A 11 -4.77 18.04 -2.38
CA ASP A 11 -5.74 17.87 -3.47
C ASP A 11 -6.09 16.40 -3.67
N PHE A 12 -5.09 15.51 -3.58
CA PHE A 12 -5.28 14.08 -3.69
C PHE A 12 -6.18 13.55 -2.57
N ILE A 13 -5.87 13.91 -1.33
CA ILE A 13 -6.64 13.49 -0.16
C ILE A 13 -8.06 14.06 -0.21
N ASP A 14 -8.20 15.34 -0.54
CA ASP A 14 -9.51 15.99 -0.63
C ASP A 14 -10.39 15.33 -1.68
N ALA A 15 -9.82 14.90 -2.82
CA ALA A 15 -10.58 14.23 -3.86
C ALA A 15 -11.24 12.94 -3.33
N PHE A 16 -10.51 12.16 -2.53
CA PHE A 16 -11.06 10.95 -1.91
C PHE A 16 -12.09 11.29 -0.85
N LEU A 17 -11.82 12.27 0.02
CA LEU A 17 -12.71 12.62 1.12
C LEU A 17 -14.02 13.25 0.66
N ARG A 18 -14.03 13.90 -0.49
CA ARG A 18 -15.24 14.47 -1.11
C ARG A 18 -16.11 13.43 -1.80
N SER A 19 -15.58 12.27 -2.10
CA SER A 19 -16.33 11.20 -2.74
C SER A 19 -17.11 10.41 -1.71
N GLU A 20 -18.44 10.42 -1.80
CA GLU A 20 -19.28 9.64 -0.88
C GLU A 20 -19.02 8.14 -0.98
N LEU A 21 -18.62 7.66 -2.15
CA LEU A 21 -18.38 6.24 -2.40
C LEU A 21 -16.98 5.78 -1.98
N ARG A 22 -16.01 6.71 -1.94
CA ARG A 22 -14.59 6.36 -1.82
C ARG A 22 -13.93 6.85 -0.54
N ARG A 23 -14.56 7.77 0.20
CA ARG A 23 -13.95 8.41 1.36
C ARG A 23 -13.57 7.45 2.50
N GLU A 24 -14.23 6.31 2.59
CA GLU A 24 -13.98 5.31 3.64
C GLU A 24 -13.08 4.16 3.18
N GLN A 25 -12.70 4.12 1.91
CA GLN A 25 -11.89 3.03 1.37
C GLN A 25 -10.48 3.01 1.94
N PHE A 26 -9.90 4.18 2.17
CA PHE A 26 -8.55 4.33 2.71
C PHE A 26 -8.58 5.25 3.92
N SER A 27 -7.75 4.96 4.92
CA SER A 27 -7.50 5.90 6.02
C SER A 27 -6.74 7.12 5.50
N VAL A 28 -6.81 8.25 6.23
CA VAL A 28 -6.06 9.45 5.84
C VAL A 28 -4.54 9.17 5.79
N PRO A 29 -3.93 8.50 6.79
CA PRO A 29 -2.53 8.13 6.70
C PRO A 29 -2.21 7.27 5.47
N ALA A 30 -3.13 6.38 5.06
CA ALA A 30 -2.96 5.57 3.86
C ALA A 30 -2.97 6.42 2.60
N LEU A 31 -3.84 7.43 2.52
CA LEU A 31 -3.89 8.35 1.38
C LEU A 31 -2.60 9.16 1.25
N TRP A 32 -2.03 9.61 2.36
CA TRP A 32 -0.72 10.28 2.36
C TRP A 32 0.37 9.34 1.84
N ALA A 33 0.42 8.13 2.37
CA ALA A 33 1.42 7.13 1.97
C ALA A 33 1.28 6.74 0.49
N LEU A 34 0.05 6.59 0.03
CA LEU A 34 -0.23 6.24 -1.37
C LEU A 34 0.18 7.36 -2.32
N HIS A 35 -0.13 8.60 -1.99
CA HIS A 35 0.30 9.76 -2.79
C HIS A 35 1.81 9.83 -2.88
N GLU A 36 2.51 9.67 -1.75
CA GLU A 36 3.97 9.67 -1.72
C GLU A 36 4.55 8.55 -2.59
N HIS A 37 4.01 7.34 -2.46
CA HIS A 37 4.46 6.19 -3.25
C HIS A 37 4.27 6.40 -4.75
N LEU A 38 3.11 6.89 -5.17
CA LEU A 38 2.81 7.12 -6.57
C LEU A 38 3.63 8.29 -7.14
N SER A 39 3.90 9.31 -6.32
CA SER A 39 4.75 10.44 -6.72
C SER A 39 6.19 9.99 -6.93
N ASP A 40 6.71 9.15 -6.03
CA ASP A 40 8.04 8.57 -6.15
C ASP A 40 8.15 7.68 -7.40
N LEU A 41 7.12 6.91 -7.68
CA LEU A 41 7.06 6.06 -8.85
C LEU A 41 7.07 6.89 -10.14
N ALA A 42 6.30 7.97 -10.19
CA ALA A 42 6.26 8.88 -11.33
C ALA A 42 7.64 9.53 -11.57
N GLU A 43 8.32 9.90 -10.48
CA GLU A 43 9.68 10.48 -10.56
C GLU A 43 10.69 9.46 -11.08
N ASP A 44 10.62 8.21 -10.60
CA ASP A 44 11.50 7.13 -11.05
C ASP A 44 11.31 6.79 -12.53
N ILE A 45 10.07 6.80 -13.01
CA ILE A 45 9.75 6.57 -14.42
C ILE A 45 10.14 7.77 -15.29
N GLY A 46 10.16 8.99 -14.70
CA GLY A 46 10.41 10.23 -15.41
C GLY A 46 9.19 10.76 -16.16
N GLU A 47 8.01 10.21 -15.88
CA GLU A 47 6.75 10.61 -16.52
C GLU A 47 5.66 10.83 -15.45
N PRO A 48 4.77 11.83 -15.65
CA PRO A 48 3.65 12.02 -14.73
C PRO A 48 2.68 10.85 -14.79
N ILE A 49 2.11 10.52 -13.62
CA ILE A 49 1.07 9.50 -13.53
C ILE A 49 -0.27 10.23 -13.50
N GLU A 50 -1.20 9.81 -14.37
CA GLU A 50 -2.55 10.38 -14.39
C GLU A 50 -3.30 10.01 -13.12
N PHE A 51 -3.95 11.00 -12.52
CA PHE A 51 -4.81 10.77 -11.36
C PHE A 51 -6.14 10.16 -11.80
N ASP A 52 -6.37 8.91 -11.44
CA ASP A 52 -7.62 8.20 -11.69
C ASP A 52 -8.04 7.51 -10.40
N MET A 53 -9.00 8.14 -9.69
CA MET A 53 -9.49 7.65 -8.41
C MET A 53 -10.07 6.24 -8.51
N ILE A 54 -10.81 5.96 -9.57
CA ILE A 54 -11.43 4.64 -9.77
C ILE A 54 -10.38 3.58 -9.96
N ALA A 55 -9.38 3.85 -10.81
CA ALA A 55 -8.29 2.92 -11.05
C ALA A 55 -7.51 2.65 -9.76
N ILE A 56 -7.21 3.69 -8.98
CA ILE A 56 -6.51 3.55 -7.70
C ILE A 56 -7.31 2.67 -6.73
N CYS A 57 -8.61 2.92 -6.62
CA CYS A 57 -9.48 2.13 -5.74
C CYS A 57 -9.59 0.66 -6.18
N CYS A 58 -9.45 0.39 -7.47
CA CYS A 58 -9.47 -0.98 -8.01
C CYS A 58 -8.11 -1.68 -7.87
N GLU A 59 -7.02 -0.93 -7.93
CA GLU A 59 -5.67 -1.49 -7.89
C GLU A 59 -5.09 -1.64 -6.49
N TRP A 60 -5.53 -0.83 -5.55
CA TRP A 60 -4.96 -0.79 -4.21
C TRP A 60 -5.98 -1.10 -3.13
N VAL A 61 -5.53 -1.80 -2.10
CA VAL A 61 -6.33 -2.08 -0.90
C VAL A 61 -5.49 -1.79 0.34
N GLU A 62 -6.13 -1.23 1.36
CA GLU A 62 -5.52 -1.08 2.68
C GLU A 62 -6.02 -2.20 3.58
N ALA A 63 -5.09 -2.93 4.20
CA ALA A 63 -5.43 -4.05 5.07
C ALA A 63 -4.47 -4.14 6.26
N SER A 64 -4.97 -4.65 7.38
CA SER A 64 -4.13 -4.98 8.52
C SER A 64 -3.33 -6.24 8.23
N LEU A 65 -2.31 -6.52 9.06
CA LEU A 65 -1.53 -7.74 8.93
C LEU A 65 -2.42 -8.98 9.04
N SER A 66 -3.36 -8.98 9.97
CA SER A 66 -4.30 -10.08 10.16
C SER A 66 -5.16 -10.32 8.92
N GLU A 67 -5.66 -9.25 8.33
CA GLU A 67 -6.44 -9.33 7.09
C GLU A 67 -5.61 -9.87 5.93
N LEU A 68 -4.35 -9.44 5.82
CA LEU A 68 -3.45 -9.93 4.77
C LEU A 68 -3.18 -11.42 4.89
N LYS A 69 -3.02 -11.93 6.10
CA LYS A 69 -2.84 -13.37 6.34
C LYS A 69 -4.05 -14.17 5.88
N ASP A 70 -5.24 -13.62 6.08
CA ASP A 70 -6.49 -14.24 5.63
C ASP A 70 -6.67 -14.16 4.11
N MET A 71 -6.21 -13.06 3.50
CA MET A 71 -6.30 -12.85 2.05
C MET A 71 -5.32 -13.71 1.26
N TYR A 72 -4.13 -13.97 1.80
CA TYR A 72 -3.04 -14.66 1.11
C TYR A 72 -2.48 -15.83 1.92
N PRO A 73 -3.30 -16.86 2.22
CA PRO A 73 -2.85 -17.98 3.03
C PRO A 73 -1.70 -18.78 2.39
N ASP A 74 -1.67 -18.88 1.07
CA ASP A 74 -0.61 -19.59 0.36
C ASP A 74 0.74 -18.90 0.53
N LEU A 75 0.75 -17.57 0.49
CA LEU A 75 1.97 -16.79 0.71
C LEU A 75 2.42 -16.84 2.16
N LEU A 76 1.48 -16.96 3.09
CA LEU A 76 1.80 -17.16 4.50
C LEU A 76 2.48 -18.51 4.72
N LEU A 77 2.02 -19.58 4.06
CA LEU A 77 2.66 -20.89 4.11
C LEU A 77 4.07 -20.85 3.52
N GLU A 78 4.26 -20.14 2.41
CA GLU A 78 5.57 -19.94 1.81
C GLU A 78 6.52 -19.22 2.77
N ALA A 79 6.03 -18.16 3.42
CA ALA A 79 6.81 -17.44 4.42
C ALA A 79 7.22 -18.33 5.58
N TRP A 80 6.32 -19.17 6.06
CA TRP A 80 6.61 -20.13 7.11
C TRP A 80 7.68 -21.14 6.68
N ALA A 81 7.59 -21.66 5.46
CA ALA A 81 8.59 -22.58 4.91
C ALA A 81 9.98 -21.94 4.80
N ARG A 82 10.02 -20.62 4.58
CA ARG A 82 11.26 -19.84 4.43
C ARG A 82 11.72 -19.14 5.72
N ARG A 83 11.14 -19.48 6.87
CA ARG A 83 11.38 -18.78 8.14
C ARG A 83 12.83 -18.78 8.62
N ASN A 84 13.61 -19.77 8.23
CA ASN A 84 15.00 -19.92 8.63
C ASN A 84 16.00 -19.24 7.67
N GLU A 85 15.52 -18.66 6.58
CA GLU A 85 16.37 -17.93 5.65
C GLU A 85 16.75 -16.56 6.22
N PRO A 86 17.91 -16.00 5.85
CA PRO A 86 18.29 -14.65 6.29
C PRO A 86 17.25 -13.62 5.91
N SER A 87 16.93 -12.73 6.83
CA SER A 87 15.97 -11.65 6.59
C SER A 87 16.48 -10.37 7.24
N ASN A 88 16.17 -9.23 6.60
CA ASN A 88 16.51 -7.90 7.09
C ASN A 88 15.50 -7.34 8.08
N VAL A 89 14.51 -8.13 8.49
CA VAL A 89 13.41 -7.69 9.36
C VAL A 89 13.53 -8.27 10.76
N LEU A 90 13.06 -7.49 11.74
CA LEU A 90 13.22 -7.79 13.17
C LEU A 90 12.42 -9.01 13.65
N THR A 91 11.25 -9.26 13.05
CA THR A 91 10.41 -10.41 13.41
C THR A 91 10.35 -11.37 12.24
N PRO A 92 10.96 -12.57 12.36
CA PRO A 92 11.07 -13.49 11.23
C PRO A 92 9.74 -13.86 10.57
N GLU A 93 8.69 -14.03 11.35
CA GLU A 93 7.38 -14.42 10.81
C GLU A 93 6.71 -13.31 10.01
N VAL A 94 6.58 -12.11 10.61
CA VAL A 94 5.91 -10.97 9.97
C VAL A 94 6.72 -10.44 8.81
N GLY A 95 8.03 -10.25 9.03
CA GLY A 95 8.91 -9.70 8.01
C GLY A 95 9.03 -10.62 6.82
N ARG A 96 9.10 -11.93 7.04
CA ARG A 96 9.19 -12.89 5.94
C ARG A 96 7.91 -12.90 5.10
N PHE A 97 6.74 -12.80 5.73
CA PHE A 97 5.48 -12.72 5.02
C PHE A 97 5.42 -11.46 4.14
N LEU A 98 5.83 -10.32 4.68
CA LEU A 98 5.88 -9.08 3.90
C LEU A 98 6.90 -9.15 2.77
N ASP A 99 8.05 -9.79 2.99
CA ASP A 99 9.06 -10.01 1.95
C ASP A 99 8.50 -10.88 0.82
N VAL A 100 7.76 -11.94 1.15
CA VAL A 100 7.12 -12.79 0.14
C VAL A 100 6.07 -12.00 -0.64
N LEU A 101 5.25 -11.19 0.03
CA LEU A 101 4.29 -10.31 -0.65
C LEU A 101 5.00 -9.35 -1.61
N ARG A 102 6.11 -8.77 -1.19
CA ARG A 102 6.86 -7.83 -2.03
C ARG A 102 7.50 -8.47 -3.26
N GLU A 103 7.71 -9.76 -3.24
CA GLU A 103 8.14 -10.51 -4.42
C GLU A 103 7.05 -10.58 -5.49
N HIS A 104 5.77 -10.47 -5.09
CA HIS A 104 4.62 -10.58 -5.99
C HIS A 104 4.01 -9.24 -6.36
N THR A 105 4.08 -8.24 -5.47
CA THR A 105 3.42 -6.96 -5.70
C THR A 105 4.06 -5.84 -4.89
N GLN A 106 3.54 -4.63 -5.04
CA GLN A 106 3.96 -3.47 -4.27
C GLN A 106 3.25 -3.46 -2.91
N VAL A 107 4.01 -3.27 -1.85
CA VAL A 107 3.51 -3.21 -0.47
C VAL A 107 4.05 -1.95 0.19
N VAL A 108 3.16 -1.12 0.71
CA VAL A 108 3.52 0.11 1.42
C VAL A 108 3.01 0.05 2.86
N GLU A 109 3.92 0.16 3.82
CA GLU A 109 3.55 0.22 5.23
C GLU A 109 2.95 1.59 5.55
N VAL A 110 1.81 1.60 6.24
CA VAL A 110 1.13 2.81 6.68
C VAL A 110 1.16 2.86 8.21
N LYS A 111 1.85 3.86 8.75
CA LYS A 111 1.98 4.04 10.19
C LYS A 111 0.83 4.87 10.75
N HIS A 112 0.28 4.42 11.87
CA HIS A 112 -0.77 5.12 12.61
C HIS A 112 -0.27 5.53 13.98
N THR A 113 -0.78 6.64 14.53
CA THR A 113 -0.26 7.24 15.76
C THR A 113 -0.46 6.34 17.00
N ASN A 114 -1.63 5.76 17.20
CA ASN A 114 -1.96 4.95 18.38
C ASN A 114 -2.52 3.59 18.01
N GLU A 115 -2.29 3.13 16.79
CA GLU A 115 -2.83 1.89 16.27
C GLU A 115 -1.74 1.08 15.58
N PRO A 116 -1.92 -0.24 15.45
CA PRO A 116 -1.00 -1.04 14.65
C PRO A 116 -0.95 -0.55 13.20
N PRO A 117 0.16 -0.74 12.50
CA PRO A 117 0.27 -0.32 11.11
C PRO A 117 -0.69 -1.10 10.22
N THR A 118 -1.11 -0.46 9.13
CA THR A 118 -1.80 -1.13 8.03
C THR A 118 -0.88 -1.16 6.82
N PHE A 119 -1.33 -1.82 5.76
CA PHE A 119 -0.52 -2.00 4.56
C PHE A 119 -1.36 -1.72 3.33
N LEU A 120 -0.78 -0.96 2.41
CA LEU A 120 -1.35 -0.77 1.08
C LEU A 120 -0.77 -1.84 0.18
N ILE A 121 -1.62 -2.63 -0.43
CA ILE A 121 -1.23 -3.72 -1.32
C ILE A 121 -1.80 -3.42 -2.70
N ARG A 122 -0.96 -3.49 -3.72
CA ARG A 122 -1.43 -3.42 -5.10
C ARG A 122 -1.91 -4.81 -5.50
N GLU A 123 -3.11 -4.89 -6.07
CA GLU A 123 -3.65 -6.17 -6.52
C GLU A 123 -2.79 -6.82 -7.59
N PHE A 124 -2.71 -8.14 -7.53
CA PHE A 124 -1.88 -8.92 -8.44
C PHE A 124 -2.52 -10.27 -8.79
#